data_789792508e0dab4d9c253780b0b80e2c
#
_entry.id   789792508e0dab4d9c253780b0b80e2c
#
_cell.length_a   1.000
_cell.length_b   1.000
_cell.length_c   1.000
_cell.angle_alpha   90.00
_cell.angle_beta   90.00
_cell.angle_gamma   90.00
#
_symmetry.space_group_name_H-M   'P 1'
#
loop_
_entity.id
_entity.type
_entity.pdbx_description
1 polymer ?
#
loop_
_entity_poly.entity_id
_entity_poly.type
_entity_poly.pdbx_seq_one_letter_code
_entity_poly.pdbx_strand_id
1 'polypeptide(L)'
;MLLINERIDVAAAILAHGVQLGEEALSTHSARAILGNDVLVGRSVHSVNGAKVAEREGADFLLVGTMFASSTHPGEEPSGPALVTSISSACSLPIIGIGGINESNIKPIIKNGAHGIAIISAISESKNPKITTKNIYQKLNEAWEQNED
;
A
#
# COMPACT_ATOMS: atom_id res chain seq x y z
N MET A 1 3.54 -0.67 -14.74
CA MET A 1 2.53 0.28 -14.25
C MET A 1 3.26 1.42 -13.56
N LEU A 2 2.82 2.67 -13.72
CA LEU A 2 3.37 3.86 -13.06
C LEU A 2 2.25 4.56 -12.31
N LEU A 3 2.44 4.75 -11.00
CA LEU A 3 1.58 5.59 -10.15
C LEU A 3 2.40 6.78 -9.67
N ILE A 4 1.78 7.97 -9.63
CA ILE A 4 2.40 9.20 -9.15
C ILE A 4 1.97 9.44 -7.70
N ASN A 5 2.92 9.76 -6.82
CA ASN A 5 2.60 10.07 -5.44
C ASN A 5 2.09 11.52 -5.32
N GLU A 6 0.87 11.70 -4.81
CA GLU A 6 0.18 12.96 -4.46
C GLU A 6 -0.05 13.97 -5.59
N ARG A 7 0.81 14.06 -6.59
CA ARG A 7 0.75 15.06 -7.66
C ARG A 7 -0.24 14.64 -8.76
N ILE A 8 -1.52 14.88 -8.51
CA ILE A 8 -2.64 14.58 -9.43
C ILE A 8 -2.47 15.31 -10.75
N ASP A 9 -2.00 16.55 -10.71
CA ASP A 9 -1.69 17.37 -11.88
C ASP A 9 -0.60 16.73 -12.77
N VAL A 10 0.44 16.17 -12.16
CA VAL A 10 1.48 15.44 -12.89
C VAL A 10 0.92 14.14 -13.46
N ALA A 11 0.15 13.38 -12.66
CA ALA A 11 -0.45 12.13 -13.11
C ALA A 11 -1.34 12.34 -14.35
N ALA A 12 -2.16 13.40 -14.33
CA ALA A 12 -3.00 13.79 -15.47
C ALA A 12 -2.18 14.22 -16.69
N ALA A 13 -1.15 15.06 -16.49
CA ALA A 13 -0.34 15.61 -17.56
C ALA A 13 0.44 14.55 -18.35
N ILE A 14 0.90 13.48 -17.68
CA ILE A 14 1.69 12.41 -18.31
C ILE A 14 0.86 11.16 -18.64
N LEU A 15 -0.45 11.20 -18.41
CA LEU A 15 -1.35 10.05 -18.57
C LEU A 15 -0.84 8.83 -17.80
N ALA A 16 -0.49 9.03 -16.52
CA ALA A 16 -0.04 7.95 -15.65
C ALA A 16 -1.16 6.91 -15.44
N HIS A 17 -0.78 5.69 -15.08
CA HIS A 17 -1.74 4.62 -14.80
C HIS A 17 -2.53 4.87 -13.51
N GLY A 18 -2.00 5.69 -12.59
CA GLY A 18 -2.69 6.01 -11.34
C GLY A 18 -1.97 7.04 -10.50
N VAL A 19 -2.59 7.33 -9.37
CA VAL A 19 -2.07 8.19 -8.33
C VAL A 19 -2.19 7.49 -6.96
N GLN A 20 -1.21 7.70 -6.10
CA GLN A 20 -1.25 7.31 -4.70
C GLN A 20 -1.43 8.55 -3.84
N LEU A 21 -2.46 8.58 -3.01
CA LEU A 21 -2.78 9.71 -2.14
C LEU A 21 -2.46 9.37 -0.69
N GLY A 22 -1.68 10.23 -0.04
CA GLY A 22 -1.45 10.21 1.40
C GLY A 22 -2.71 10.57 2.19
N GLU A 23 -2.72 10.33 3.50
CA GLU A 23 -3.90 10.58 4.34
C GLU A 23 -4.29 12.06 4.39
N GLU A 24 -3.30 12.96 4.35
CA GLU A 24 -3.50 14.42 4.34
C GLU A 24 -3.62 15.03 2.92
N ALA A 25 -3.52 14.19 1.89
CA ALA A 25 -3.67 14.65 0.51
C ALA A 25 -5.12 14.99 0.16
N LEU A 26 -5.32 15.49 -1.06
CA LEU A 26 -6.65 15.72 -1.62
C LEU A 26 -7.54 14.47 -1.46
N SER A 27 -8.85 14.65 -1.19
CA SER A 27 -9.75 13.53 -1.03
C SER A 27 -9.82 12.66 -2.28
N THR A 28 -10.08 11.38 -2.11
CA THR A 28 -10.24 10.42 -3.22
C THR A 28 -11.34 10.88 -4.17
N HIS A 29 -12.44 11.39 -3.64
CA HIS A 29 -13.56 11.96 -4.42
C HIS A 29 -13.11 13.12 -5.32
N SER A 30 -12.31 14.04 -4.79
CA SER A 30 -11.79 15.18 -5.57
C SER A 30 -10.79 14.72 -6.63
N ALA A 31 -9.96 13.72 -6.32
CA ALA A 31 -9.04 13.12 -7.29
C ALA A 31 -9.79 12.47 -8.45
N ARG A 32 -10.87 11.75 -8.16
CA ARG A 32 -11.76 11.17 -9.17
C ARG A 32 -12.38 12.22 -10.08
N ALA A 33 -12.82 13.34 -9.53
CA ALA A 33 -13.39 14.44 -10.31
C ALA A 33 -12.40 15.01 -11.33
N ILE A 34 -11.09 14.95 -11.06
CA ILE A 34 -10.03 15.44 -11.95
C ILE A 34 -9.57 14.36 -12.93
N LEU A 35 -9.36 13.13 -12.45
CA LEU A 35 -8.73 12.05 -13.22
C LEU A 35 -9.73 11.16 -13.99
N GLY A 36 -11.01 11.19 -13.61
CA GLY A 36 -12.00 10.25 -14.15
C GLY A 36 -11.91 8.86 -13.51
N ASN A 37 -12.59 7.88 -14.12
CA ASN A 37 -12.74 6.53 -13.58
C ASN A 37 -11.72 5.52 -14.13
N ASP A 38 -11.00 5.86 -15.18
CA ASP A 38 -10.07 4.95 -15.87
C ASP A 38 -8.65 4.96 -15.27
N VAL A 39 -8.38 5.91 -14.36
CA VAL A 39 -7.09 6.07 -13.70
C VAL A 39 -7.16 5.49 -12.28
N LEU A 40 -6.21 4.66 -11.88
CA LEU A 40 -6.18 4.07 -10.54
C LEU A 40 -5.92 5.13 -9.46
N VAL A 41 -6.72 5.08 -8.39
CA VAL A 41 -6.53 5.93 -7.20
C VAL A 41 -6.33 5.06 -5.98
N GLY A 42 -5.09 5.04 -5.47
CA GLY A 42 -4.76 4.43 -4.19
C GLY A 42 -4.88 5.42 -3.04
N ARG A 43 -5.26 4.95 -1.85
CA ARG A 43 -5.34 5.76 -0.63
C ARG A 43 -4.54 5.15 0.50
N SER A 44 -3.69 5.95 1.16
CA SER A 44 -3.05 5.56 2.42
C SER A 44 -4.06 5.65 3.56
N VAL A 45 -4.09 4.62 4.41
CA VAL A 45 -4.98 4.57 5.58
C VAL A 45 -4.28 3.89 6.76
N HIS A 46 -4.62 4.35 7.99
CA HIS A 46 -4.09 3.85 9.25
C HIS A 46 -5.21 3.35 10.18
N SER A 47 -6.44 3.26 9.68
CA SER A 47 -7.59 2.83 10.47
C SER A 47 -8.69 2.20 9.61
N VAL A 48 -9.55 1.39 10.24
CA VAL A 48 -10.75 0.83 9.60
C VAL A 48 -11.70 1.93 9.10
N ASN A 49 -11.82 3.03 9.86
CA ASN A 49 -12.67 4.14 9.44
C ASN A 49 -12.13 4.84 8.20
N GLY A 50 -10.82 5.09 8.14
CA GLY A 50 -10.14 5.64 6.95
C GLY A 50 -10.35 4.76 5.72
N ALA A 51 -10.26 3.43 5.87
CA ALA A 51 -10.51 2.47 4.79
C ALA A 51 -11.94 2.57 4.25
N LYS A 52 -12.95 2.62 5.13
CA LYS A 52 -14.36 2.79 4.73
C LYS A 52 -14.63 4.12 4.04
N VAL A 53 -13.96 5.19 4.47
CA VAL A 53 -14.06 6.49 3.80
C VAL A 53 -13.46 6.43 2.41
N ALA A 54 -12.26 5.88 2.27
CA ALA A 54 -11.58 5.72 0.99
C ALA A 54 -12.42 4.89 -0.01
N GLU A 55 -13.02 3.80 0.44
CA GLU A 55 -13.90 2.95 -0.37
C GLU A 55 -15.13 3.73 -0.85
N ARG A 56 -15.83 4.44 0.03
CA ARG A 56 -17.00 5.28 -0.34
C ARG A 56 -16.65 6.40 -1.31
N GLU A 57 -15.44 6.94 -1.22
CA GLU A 57 -14.95 8.00 -2.08
C GLU A 57 -14.40 7.50 -3.43
N GLY A 58 -14.38 6.18 -3.66
CA GLY A 58 -14.02 5.59 -4.93
C GLY A 58 -12.52 5.30 -5.10
N ALA A 59 -11.81 4.96 -4.02
CA ALA A 59 -10.46 4.39 -4.14
C ALA A 59 -10.52 3.01 -4.82
N ASP A 60 -9.45 2.64 -5.53
CA ASP A 60 -9.31 1.31 -6.16
C ASP A 60 -8.52 0.35 -5.29
N PHE A 61 -7.65 0.84 -4.42
CA PHE A 61 -6.87 0.05 -3.48
C PHE A 61 -6.41 0.89 -2.29
N LEU A 62 -6.00 0.21 -1.22
CA LEU A 62 -5.51 0.82 0.00
C LEU A 62 -4.02 0.53 0.20
N LEU A 63 -3.25 1.55 0.55
CA LEU A 63 -1.96 1.40 1.20
C LEU A 63 -2.17 1.43 2.71
N VAL A 64 -1.97 0.31 3.38
CA VAL A 64 -2.20 0.17 4.83
C VAL A 64 -0.86 0.12 5.56
N GLY A 65 -0.63 1.04 6.43
CA GLY A 65 0.61 1.14 7.22
C GLY A 65 0.38 1.81 8.58
N THR A 66 1.45 1.99 9.34
CA THR A 66 2.79 1.41 9.19
C THR A 66 2.80 -0.02 9.74
N MET A 67 3.24 -1.01 8.94
CA MET A 67 3.18 -2.41 9.39
C MET A 67 4.21 -2.72 10.47
N PHE A 68 5.42 -2.21 10.33
CA PHE A 68 6.53 -2.40 11.27
C PHE A 68 7.28 -1.09 11.47
N ALA A 69 8.08 -1.00 12.54
CA ALA A 69 8.93 0.16 12.78
C ALA A 69 9.80 0.45 11.54
N SER A 70 9.88 1.72 11.15
CA SER A 70 10.52 2.16 9.93
C SER A 70 11.40 3.39 10.15
N SER A 71 12.55 3.44 9.50
CA SER A 71 13.42 4.61 9.48
C SER A 71 12.80 5.81 8.76
N THR A 72 11.84 5.58 7.86
CA THR A 72 11.14 6.64 7.12
C THR A 72 10.08 7.35 7.96
N HIS A 73 9.59 6.75 9.03
CA HIS A 73 8.63 7.34 9.98
C HIS A 73 9.09 7.06 11.43
N PRO A 74 10.17 7.71 11.87
CA PRO A 74 10.72 7.47 13.20
C PRO A 74 9.76 7.96 14.28
N GLY A 75 9.48 7.10 15.28
CA GLY A 75 8.63 7.42 16.43
C GLY A 75 7.14 7.11 16.24
N GLU A 76 6.69 6.67 15.09
CA GLU A 76 5.35 6.12 14.92
C GLU A 76 5.28 4.68 15.44
N GLU A 77 4.29 4.40 16.27
CA GLU A 77 4.01 3.03 16.69
C GLU A 77 3.39 2.26 15.51
N PRO A 78 3.97 1.12 15.12
CA PRO A 78 3.43 0.35 14.01
C PRO A 78 2.07 -0.25 14.37
N SER A 79 1.11 -0.14 13.47
CA SER A 79 -0.22 -0.75 13.62
C SER A 79 -0.18 -2.28 13.50
N GLY A 80 0.85 -2.80 12.87
CA GLY A 80 1.06 -4.22 12.67
C GLY A 80 0.10 -4.91 11.69
N PRO A 81 0.35 -6.19 11.39
CA PRO A 81 -0.49 -6.95 10.46
C PRO A 81 -1.94 -7.15 10.90
N ALA A 82 -2.25 -7.04 12.20
CA ALA A 82 -3.62 -7.14 12.72
C ALA A 82 -4.56 -6.06 12.15
N LEU A 83 -4.03 -4.88 11.81
CA LEU A 83 -4.81 -3.84 11.15
C LEU A 83 -5.32 -4.29 9.77
N VAL A 84 -4.52 -5.08 9.04
CA VAL A 84 -4.92 -5.66 7.75
C VAL A 84 -6.16 -6.53 7.92
N THR A 85 -6.17 -7.44 8.90
CA THR A 85 -7.35 -8.28 9.19
C THR A 85 -8.58 -7.44 9.54
N SER A 86 -8.41 -6.39 10.34
CA SER A 86 -9.51 -5.52 10.74
C SER A 86 -10.09 -4.77 9.53
N ILE A 87 -9.24 -4.30 8.62
CA ILE A 87 -9.67 -3.60 7.40
C ILE A 87 -10.30 -4.58 6.40
N SER A 88 -9.70 -5.73 6.15
CA SER A 88 -10.23 -6.73 5.19
C SER A 88 -11.61 -7.26 5.60
N SER A 89 -11.91 -7.28 6.90
CA SER A 89 -13.24 -7.65 7.40
C SER A 89 -14.29 -6.54 7.23
N ALA A 90 -13.88 -5.32 6.92
CA ALA A 90 -14.75 -4.14 6.94
C ALA A 90 -14.81 -3.35 5.62
N CYS A 91 -13.94 -3.70 4.67
CA CYS A 91 -13.75 -3.02 3.39
C CYS A 91 -13.38 -4.06 2.32
N SER A 92 -13.90 -3.91 1.11
CA SER A 92 -13.72 -4.85 0.00
C SER A 92 -12.51 -4.52 -0.90
N LEU A 93 -11.88 -3.38 -0.70
CA LEU A 93 -10.78 -2.93 -1.55
C LEU A 93 -9.52 -3.79 -1.35
N PRO A 94 -8.74 -4.01 -2.41
CA PRO A 94 -7.42 -4.62 -2.30
C PRO A 94 -6.51 -3.86 -1.33
N ILE A 95 -5.82 -4.59 -0.45
CA ILE A 95 -4.93 -4.05 0.57
C ILE A 95 -3.48 -4.32 0.20
N ILE A 96 -2.67 -3.28 0.20
CA ILE A 96 -1.22 -3.33 0.05
C ILE A 96 -0.58 -2.91 1.38
N GLY A 97 0.13 -3.80 2.06
CA GLY A 97 0.85 -3.45 3.30
C GLY A 97 2.09 -2.61 3.02
N ILE A 98 2.33 -1.58 3.85
CA ILE A 98 3.51 -0.70 3.73
C ILE A 98 4.09 -0.35 5.10
N GLY A 99 5.39 -0.02 5.13
CA GLY A 99 6.12 0.46 6.31
C GLY A 99 6.93 -0.62 7.02
N GLY A 100 8.24 -0.49 7.04
CA GLY A 100 9.20 -1.36 7.73
C GLY A 100 9.25 -2.81 7.20
N ILE A 101 8.74 -3.06 6.00
CA ILE A 101 8.67 -4.39 5.40
C ILE A 101 10.01 -4.77 4.78
N ASN A 102 10.45 -6.01 5.02
CA ASN A 102 11.68 -6.60 4.49
C ASN A 102 11.52 -8.12 4.31
N GLU A 103 12.55 -8.82 3.83
CA GLU A 103 12.54 -10.26 3.53
C GLU A 103 12.04 -11.15 4.69
N SER A 104 12.22 -10.72 5.96
CA SER A 104 11.93 -11.55 7.12
C SER A 104 10.49 -11.42 7.66
N ASN A 105 9.72 -10.40 7.23
CA ASN A 105 8.44 -10.05 7.85
C ASN A 105 7.24 -9.98 6.87
N ILE A 106 7.37 -10.50 5.65
CA ILE A 106 6.31 -10.50 4.63
C ILE A 106 5.15 -11.42 4.99
N LYS A 107 5.47 -12.66 5.42
CA LYS A 107 4.48 -13.71 5.64
C LYS A 107 3.31 -13.30 6.53
N PRO A 108 3.51 -12.66 7.71
CA PRO A 108 2.38 -12.25 8.55
C PRO A 108 1.46 -11.24 7.88
N ILE A 109 1.94 -10.39 6.95
CA ILE A 109 1.12 -9.40 6.27
C ILE A 109 0.14 -10.11 5.31
N ILE A 110 0.65 -11.01 4.48
CA ILE A 110 -0.15 -11.79 3.53
C ILE A 110 -1.15 -12.70 4.26
N LYS A 111 -0.70 -13.39 5.33
CA LYS A 111 -1.56 -14.24 6.16
C LYS A 111 -2.73 -13.48 6.80
N ASN A 112 -2.58 -12.18 7.04
CA ASN A 112 -3.64 -11.32 7.59
C ASN A 112 -4.56 -10.73 6.51
N GLY A 113 -4.42 -11.12 5.23
CA GLY A 113 -5.33 -10.77 4.15
C GLY A 113 -4.86 -9.62 3.24
N ALA A 114 -3.59 -9.21 3.30
CA ALA A 114 -3.07 -8.28 2.31
C ALA A 114 -2.89 -8.96 0.95
N HIS A 115 -3.23 -8.23 -0.12
CA HIS A 115 -3.07 -8.65 -1.50
C HIS A 115 -1.64 -8.44 -2.02
N GLY A 116 -0.84 -7.64 -1.31
CA GLY A 116 0.54 -7.36 -1.68
C GLY A 116 1.26 -6.48 -0.67
N ILE A 117 2.47 -6.09 -1.01
CA ILE A 117 3.34 -5.25 -0.17
C ILE A 117 3.95 -4.11 -0.99
N ALA A 118 4.21 -2.97 -0.34
CA ALA A 118 4.98 -1.86 -0.87
C ALA A 118 6.28 -1.69 -0.06
N ILE A 119 7.38 -1.53 -0.77
CA ILE A 119 8.73 -1.49 -0.19
C ILE A 119 9.43 -0.21 -0.63
N ILE A 120 10.06 0.48 0.34
CA ILE A 120 10.90 1.66 0.07
C ILE A 120 12.32 1.39 0.57
N SER A 121 12.58 1.58 1.86
CA SER A 121 13.91 1.60 2.45
C SER A 121 14.65 0.27 2.29
N ALA A 122 13.99 -0.87 2.45
CA ALA A 122 14.64 -2.17 2.30
C ALA A 122 15.26 -2.39 0.90
N ILE A 123 14.77 -1.70 -0.13
CA ILE A 123 15.35 -1.74 -1.48
C ILE A 123 16.30 -0.55 -1.69
N SER A 124 15.86 0.68 -1.38
CA SER A 124 16.63 1.89 -1.67
C SER A 124 17.93 2.02 -0.86
N GLU A 125 17.97 1.49 0.36
CA GLU A 125 19.14 1.49 1.25
C GLU A 125 19.99 0.21 1.12
N SER A 126 19.57 -0.75 0.28
CA SER A 126 20.29 -2.00 0.06
C SER A 126 21.59 -1.77 -0.70
N LYS A 127 22.67 -2.47 -0.29
CA LYS A 127 23.93 -2.53 -1.05
C LYS A 127 23.76 -3.20 -2.41
N ASN A 128 22.74 -4.06 -2.56
CA ASN A 128 22.42 -4.74 -3.82
C ASN A 128 20.90 -4.79 -4.05
N PRO A 129 20.29 -3.67 -4.51
CA PRO A 129 18.84 -3.57 -4.69
C PRO A 129 18.25 -4.68 -5.57
N LYS A 130 19.00 -5.12 -6.60
CA LYS A 130 18.56 -6.19 -7.51
C LYS A 130 18.39 -7.54 -6.79
N ILE A 131 19.36 -7.91 -5.97
CA ILE A 131 19.28 -9.18 -5.20
C ILE A 131 18.18 -9.06 -4.15
N THR A 132 18.13 -7.97 -3.39
CA THR A 132 17.10 -7.74 -2.37
C THR A 132 15.70 -7.79 -2.97
N THR A 133 15.46 -7.15 -4.10
CA THR A 133 14.16 -7.20 -4.78
C THR A 133 13.79 -8.62 -5.20
N LYS A 134 14.75 -9.38 -5.73
CA LYS A 134 14.54 -10.79 -6.11
C LYS A 134 14.15 -11.65 -4.90
N ASN A 135 14.86 -11.50 -3.79
CA ASN A 135 14.60 -12.25 -2.56
C ASN A 135 13.21 -11.89 -1.98
N ILE A 136 12.89 -10.60 -1.91
CA ILE A 136 11.57 -10.11 -1.45
C ILE A 136 10.46 -10.70 -2.33
N TYR A 137 10.61 -10.67 -3.65
CA TYR A 137 9.64 -11.23 -4.58
C TYR A 137 9.44 -12.73 -4.38
N GLN A 138 10.55 -13.48 -4.18
CA GLN A 138 10.46 -14.90 -3.86
C GLN A 138 9.71 -15.15 -2.54
N LYS A 139 10.02 -14.40 -1.49
CA LYS A 139 9.35 -14.54 -0.19
C LYS A 139 7.87 -14.16 -0.25
N LEU A 140 7.50 -13.20 -1.09
CA LEU A 140 6.10 -12.84 -1.32
C LEU A 140 5.34 -13.99 -1.99
N ASN A 141 5.91 -14.61 -3.02
CA ASN A 141 5.29 -15.76 -3.69
C ASN A 141 5.13 -16.96 -2.75
N GLU A 142 6.19 -17.30 -1.98
CA GLU A 142 6.11 -18.35 -0.95
C GLU A 142 5.00 -18.09 0.09
N ALA A 143 4.77 -16.80 0.44
CA ALA A 143 3.74 -16.43 1.38
C ALA A 143 2.33 -16.57 0.80
N TRP A 144 2.13 -16.28 -0.49
CA TRP A 144 0.86 -16.48 -1.19
C TRP A 144 0.51 -17.97 -1.35
N GLU A 145 1.45 -18.78 -1.84
CA GLU A 145 1.26 -20.23 -2.00
C GLU A 145 0.82 -20.89 -0.68
N GLN A 146 1.37 -20.46 0.46
CA GLN A 146 1.02 -20.97 1.78
C GLN A 146 -0.30 -20.41 2.35
N ASN A 147 -0.91 -19.43 1.72
CA ASN A 147 -2.16 -18.83 2.17
C ASN A 147 -3.38 -19.35 1.38
N GLU A 148 -3.15 -20.08 0.27
CA GLU A 148 -4.19 -20.73 -0.54
C GLU A 148 -4.58 -22.12 -0.02
N ASP A 149 -3.76 -22.72 0.88
CA ASP A 149 -4.02 -23.99 1.57
C ASP A 149 -4.82 -23.77 2.89
#